data_b541a386d52a635b6c0162fd9e02d6ce
#
_entry.id   b541a386d52a635b6c0162fd9e02d6ce
#
_cell.length_a   1.000
_cell.length_b   1.000
_cell.length_c   1.000
_cell.angle_alpha   90.00
_cell.angle_beta   90.00
_cell.angle_gamma   90.00
#
_symmetry.space_group_name_H-M   'P 1'
#
loop_
_entity.id
_entity.type
_entity.pdbx_description
1 polymer ?
#
loop_
_entity_poly.entity_id
_entity_poly.type
_entity_poly.pdbx_seq_one_letter_code
_entity_poly.pdbx_strand_id
1 'polypeptide(L)'
;MRSTLASMASLFTAVDHVGIAVADLDEAIAWYGDTFGLAVVHEEVNAEQGVREAMLQVGDDRSATQIQLLAPLRPDSPIGRFLERSGPGIQQIAYRVGDIDAVTETLRRRGTNLLYEVARPGTAGSRVNFIHPRDAGGVLVELVEPAPSS
;
A
#
# COMPACT_ATOMS: atom_id res chain seq x y z
N MET A 1 15.27 3.35 30.52
CA MET A 1 14.79 2.21 29.67
C MET A 1 13.30 2.26 29.44
N ARG A 2 12.51 2.40 30.50
CA ARG A 2 11.05 2.44 30.34
C ARG A 2 10.56 3.62 29.54
N SER A 3 11.12 4.80 29.78
CA SER A 3 10.75 6.00 29.02
C SER A 3 11.10 5.84 27.53
N THR A 4 12.20 5.14 27.22
CA THR A 4 12.58 4.85 25.84
C THR A 4 11.55 3.96 25.18
N LEU A 5 11.08 2.90 25.88
CA LEU A 5 10.05 2.02 25.35
C LEU A 5 8.74 2.76 25.11
N ALA A 6 8.35 3.65 26.02
CA ALA A 6 7.14 4.46 25.86
C ALA A 6 7.25 5.39 24.64
N SER A 7 8.45 6.01 24.42
CA SER A 7 8.67 6.91 23.29
C SER A 7 8.85 6.17 21.97
N MET A 8 8.98 4.85 22.02
CA MET A 8 9.12 4.00 20.82
C MET A 8 7.83 3.26 20.50
N ALA A 9 6.70 3.82 20.87
CA ALA A 9 5.41 3.28 20.45
C ALA A 9 5.36 3.21 18.92
N SER A 10 4.63 2.24 18.39
CA SER A 10 4.52 2.05 16.96
C SER A 10 3.98 3.30 16.27
N LEU A 11 4.62 3.69 15.18
CA LEU A 11 4.13 4.76 14.32
C LEU A 11 2.91 4.31 13.52
N PHE A 12 2.69 3.01 13.42
CA PHE A 12 1.65 2.40 12.60
C PHE A 12 0.56 1.82 13.49
N THR A 13 -0.69 1.91 13.00
CA THR A 13 -1.84 1.36 13.72
C THR A 13 -2.24 -0.03 13.22
N ALA A 14 -1.87 -0.38 11.99
CA ALA A 14 -2.19 -1.67 11.39
C ALA A 14 -1.40 -1.84 10.09
N VAL A 15 -1.37 -3.06 9.58
CA VAL A 15 -1.05 -3.30 8.17
C VAL A 15 -2.34 -3.01 7.39
N ASP A 16 -2.34 -1.99 6.57
CA ASP A 16 -3.53 -1.59 5.83
C ASP A 16 -3.83 -2.56 4.68
N HIS A 17 -2.83 -2.84 3.88
CA HIS A 17 -2.97 -3.79 2.78
C HIS A 17 -1.61 -4.31 2.33
N VAL A 18 -1.66 -5.43 1.58
CA VAL A 18 -0.51 -5.99 0.89
C VAL A 18 -0.77 -5.85 -0.60
N GLY A 19 0.13 -5.18 -1.32
CA GLY A 19 0.01 -4.94 -2.74
C GLY A 19 0.69 -6.04 -3.56
N ILE A 20 -0.07 -6.67 -4.43
CA ILE A 20 0.40 -7.77 -5.27
C ILE A 20 0.28 -7.36 -6.73
N ALA A 21 1.42 -7.39 -7.45
CA ALA A 21 1.46 -7.08 -8.86
C ALA A 21 1.00 -8.30 -9.66
N VAL A 22 0.05 -8.07 -10.57
CA VAL A 22 -0.50 -9.11 -11.46
C VAL A 22 -0.51 -8.60 -12.90
N ALA A 23 -0.39 -9.50 -13.85
CA ALA A 23 -0.38 -9.14 -15.27
C ALA A 23 -1.77 -8.74 -15.77
N ASP A 24 -2.80 -9.43 -15.29
CA ASP A 24 -4.20 -9.24 -15.73
C ASP A 24 -5.07 -9.15 -14.49
N LEU A 25 -5.68 -7.99 -14.28
CA LEU A 25 -6.46 -7.73 -13.07
C LEU A 25 -7.72 -8.58 -13.01
N ASP A 26 -8.46 -8.66 -14.11
CA ASP A 26 -9.73 -9.40 -14.13
C ASP A 26 -9.51 -10.88 -13.88
N GLU A 27 -8.47 -11.45 -14.48
CA GLU A 27 -8.09 -12.85 -14.28
C GLU A 27 -7.68 -13.10 -12.82
N ALA A 28 -6.90 -12.20 -12.24
CA ALA A 28 -6.48 -12.32 -10.85
C ALA A 28 -7.67 -12.21 -9.89
N ILE A 29 -8.57 -11.26 -10.13
CA ILE A 29 -9.79 -11.12 -9.31
C ILE A 29 -10.60 -12.42 -9.33
N ALA A 30 -10.78 -13.00 -10.51
CA ALA A 30 -11.51 -14.26 -10.64
C ALA A 30 -10.82 -15.39 -9.87
N TRP A 31 -9.50 -15.47 -9.99
CA TRP A 31 -8.74 -16.52 -9.32
C TRP A 31 -8.83 -16.42 -7.79
N TYR A 32 -8.66 -15.21 -7.24
CA TYR A 32 -8.76 -14.99 -5.79
C TYR A 32 -10.18 -15.25 -5.28
N GLY A 33 -11.19 -14.88 -6.07
CA GLY A 33 -12.58 -15.15 -5.71
C GLY A 33 -12.89 -16.65 -5.71
N ASP A 34 -12.52 -17.34 -6.78
CA ASP A 34 -12.82 -18.77 -6.94
C ASP A 34 -12.02 -19.64 -5.98
N THR A 35 -10.75 -19.27 -5.74
CA THR A 35 -9.84 -20.07 -4.92
C THR A 35 -9.97 -19.80 -3.42
N PHE A 36 -10.06 -18.53 -3.04
CA PHE A 36 -10.03 -18.13 -1.63
C PHE A 36 -11.33 -17.51 -1.15
N GLY A 37 -12.28 -17.24 -2.04
CA GLY A 37 -13.53 -16.59 -1.66
C GLY A 37 -13.39 -15.12 -1.32
N LEU A 38 -12.32 -14.46 -1.77
CA LEU A 38 -12.13 -13.04 -1.48
C LEU A 38 -12.96 -12.18 -2.42
N ALA A 39 -13.70 -11.25 -1.84
CA ALA A 39 -14.58 -10.35 -2.59
C ALA A 39 -13.92 -9.00 -2.82
N VAL A 40 -14.14 -8.44 -4.02
CA VAL A 40 -13.71 -7.08 -4.34
C VAL A 40 -14.60 -6.10 -3.58
N VAL A 41 -13.98 -5.16 -2.86
CA VAL A 41 -14.70 -4.10 -2.15
C VAL A 41 -14.44 -2.72 -2.75
N HIS A 42 -13.45 -2.61 -3.63
CA HIS A 42 -13.15 -1.34 -4.28
C HIS A 42 -12.30 -1.61 -5.52
N GLU A 43 -12.60 -0.92 -6.62
CA GLU A 43 -11.76 -0.91 -7.82
C GLU A 43 -11.54 0.53 -8.25
N GLU A 44 -10.37 0.79 -8.80
CA GLU A 44 -10.07 2.13 -9.24
C GLU A 44 -8.98 2.10 -10.34
N VAL A 45 -9.01 3.10 -11.22
CA VAL A 45 -7.97 3.32 -12.21
C VAL A 45 -7.22 4.58 -11.81
N ASN A 46 -5.91 4.45 -11.65
CA ASN A 46 -5.03 5.59 -11.39
C ASN A 46 -4.19 5.83 -12.64
N ALA A 47 -4.68 6.72 -13.51
CA ALA A 47 -4.01 7.00 -14.79
C ALA A 47 -2.64 7.64 -14.59
N GLU A 48 -2.48 8.47 -13.57
CA GLU A 48 -1.20 9.12 -13.26
C GLU A 48 -0.13 8.09 -12.93
N GLN A 49 -0.47 7.09 -12.11
CA GLN A 49 0.46 6.01 -11.75
C GLN A 49 0.49 4.91 -12.82
N GLY A 50 -0.44 4.92 -13.77
CA GLY A 50 -0.50 3.92 -14.81
C GLY A 50 -0.94 2.54 -14.31
N VAL A 51 -1.91 2.49 -13.40
CA VAL A 51 -2.30 1.24 -12.75
C VAL A 51 -3.82 1.12 -12.64
N ARG A 52 -4.31 -0.12 -12.81
CA ARG A 52 -5.65 -0.53 -12.36
C ARG A 52 -5.48 -1.32 -11.08
N GLU A 53 -6.36 -1.10 -10.14
CA GLU A 53 -6.24 -1.77 -8.86
C GLU A 53 -7.58 -2.22 -8.31
N ALA A 54 -7.56 -3.31 -7.52
CA ALA A 54 -8.72 -3.83 -6.82
C ALA A 54 -8.33 -4.13 -5.40
N MET A 55 -9.19 -3.75 -4.45
CA MET A 55 -9.03 -4.10 -3.04
C MET A 55 -9.93 -5.29 -2.74
N LEU A 56 -9.35 -6.32 -2.16
CA LEU A 56 -10.07 -7.55 -1.78
C LEU A 56 -10.16 -7.61 -0.25
N GLN A 57 -11.36 -7.86 0.25
CA GLN A 57 -11.57 -7.99 1.68
C GLN A 57 -11.19 -9.39 2.15
N VAL A 58 -10.41 -9.46 3.23
CA VAL A 58 -10.06 -10.72 3.87
C VAL A 58 -10.94 -10.86 5.12
N GLY A 59 -11.84 -11.83 5.12
CA GLY A 59 -12.79 -12.02 6.23
C GLY A 59 -13.94 -11.03 6.18
N ASP A 60 -14.60 -10.82 7.32
CA ASP A 60 -15.83 -10.03 7.41
C ASP A 60 -15.63 -8.60 7.89
N ASP A 61 -14.41 -8.25 8.32
CA ASP A 61 -14.11 -6.94 8.88
C ASP A 61 -13.47 -6.03 7.82
N ARG A 62 -14.17 -4.96 7.44
CA ARG A 62 -13.68 -4.00 6.46
C ARG A 62 -12.43 -3.25 6.92
N SER A 63 -12.18 -3.19 8.22
CA SER A 63 -10.99 -2.53 8.78
C SER A 63 -9.78 -3.46 8.89
N ALA A 64 -9.95 -4.76 8.63
CA ALA A 64 -8.83 -5.69 8.62
C ALA A 64 -7.93 -5.47 7.42
N THR A 65 -6.72 -6.03 7.46
CA THR A 65 -5.78 -5.98 6.35
C THR A 65 -6.43 -6.49 5.07
N GLN A 66 -6.30 -5.75 3.99
CA GLN A 66 -6.84 -6.13 2.69
C GLN A 66 -5.72 -6.57 1.75
N ILE A 67 -6.09 -7.24 0.68
CA ILE A 67 -5.18 -7.57 -0.42
C ILE A 67 -5.48 -6.58 -1.55
N GLN A 68 -4.43 -5.93 -2.05
CA GLN A 68 -4.56 -5.05 -3.20
C GLN A 68 -3.94 -5.74 -4.42
N LEU A 69 -4.72 -5.90 -5.49
CA LEU A 69 -4.21 -6.40 -6.75
C LEU A 69 -3.93 -5.20 -7.66
N LEU A 70 -2.75 -5.18 -8.27
CA LEU A 70 -2.27 -4.05 -9.06
C LEU A 70 -1.86 -4.57 -10.45
N ALA A 71 -2.49 -4.05 -11.50
CA ALA A 71 -2.12 -4.38 -12.87
C ALA A 71 -1.74 -3.13 -13.64
N PRO A 72 -0.74 -3.20 -14.53
CA PRO A 72 -0.28 -2.01 -15.25
C PRO A 72 -1.26 -1.62 -16.35
N LEU A 73 -1.43 -0.31 -16.54
CA LEU A 73 -2.11 0.23 -17.72
C LEU A 73 -1.15 0.27 -18.92
N ARG A 74 0.16 0.34 -18.63
CA ARG A 74 1.20 0.40 -19.66
C ARG A 74 2.49 -0.21 -19.12
N PRO A 75 3.35 -0.75 -20.02
CA PRO A 75 4.56 -1.46 -19.58
C PRO A 75 5.57 -0.60 -18.83
N ASP A 76 5.60 0.71 -19.08
CA ASP A 76 6.55 1.62 -18.45
C ASP A 76 6.08 2.18 -17.12
N SER A 77 4.90 1.77 -16.65
CA SER A 77 4.43 2.13 -15.30
C SER A 77 5.29 1.44 -14.24
N PRO A 78 5.29 1.94 -12.99
CA PRO A 78 6.03 1.27 -11.91
C PRO A 78 5.66 -0.20 -11.74
N ILE A 79 4.39 -0.55 -11.84
CA ILE A 79 3.95 -1.95 -11.75
C ILE A 79 4.39 -2.75 -12.98
N GLY A 80 4.34 -2.15 -14.18
CA GLY A 80 4.84 -2.79 -15.39
C GLY A 80 6.32 -3.12 -15.29
N ARG A 81 7.11 -2.20 -14.77
CA ARG A 81 8.55 -2.42 -14.56
C ARG A 81 8.82 -3.48 -13.50
N PHE A 82 8.03 -3.49 -12.44
CA PHE A 82 8.13 -4.54 -11.41
C PHE A 82 7.88 -5.91 -12.02
N LEU A 83 6.81 -6.06 -12.81
CA LEU A 83 6.47 -7.33 -13.46
C LEU A 83 7.56 -7.78 -14.40
N GLU A 84 8.13 -6.87 -15.18
CA GLU A 84 9.22 -7.20 -16.10
C GLU A 84 10.45 -7.69 -15.35
N ARG A 85 10.80 -7.04 -14.24
CA ARG A 85 11.99 -7.35 -13.45
C ARG A 85 11.84 -8.59 -12.59
N SER A 86 10.66 -8.77 -11.99
CA SER A 86 10.44 -9.75 -10.93
C SER A 86 9.32 -10.76 -11.20
N GLY A 87 8.49 -10.52 -12.21
CA GLY A 87 7.27 -11.31 -12.41
C GLY A 87 6.19 -10.96 -11.39
N PRO A 88 5.03 -11.64 -11.45
CA PRO A 88 3.96 -11.42 -10.49
C PRO A 88 4.40 -11.74 -9.07
N GLY A 89 3.89 -10.98 -8.12
CA GLY A 89 4.22 -11.21 -6.70
C GLY A 89 3.96 -9.99 -5.85
N ILE A 90 4.29 -10.11 -4.56
CA ILE A 90 4.14 -9.01 -3.61
C ILE A 90 5.06 -7.86 -4.01
N GLN A 91 4.48 -6.67 -4.19
CA GLN A 91 5.22 -5.51 -4.61
C GLN A 91 5.42 -4.53 -3.44
N GLN A 92 4.45 -4.43 -2.53
CA GLN A 92 4.53 -3.47 -1.43
C GLN A 92 3.75 -3.93 -0.21
N ILE A 93 4.13 -3.38 0.95
CA ILE A 93 3.34 -3.48 2.17
C ILE A 93 2.95 -2.07 2.58
N ALA A 94 1.67 -1.86 2.84
CA ALA A 94 1.15 -0.57 3.26
C ALA A 94 0.78 -0.61 4.73
N TYR A 95 1.31 0.33 5.50
CA TYR A 95 1.00 0.48 6.91
C TYR A 95 0.04 1.64 7.11
N ARG A 96 -0.95 1.41 7.96
CA ARG A 96 -1.93 2.44 8.31
C ARG A 96 -1.36 3.37 9.37
N VAL A 97 -1.56 4.67 9.19
CA VAL A 97 -1.13 5.69 10.13
C VAL A 97 -2.31 6.58 10.50
N GLY A 98 -2.27 7.14 11.71
CA GLY A 98 -3.32 8.06 12.15
C GLY A 98 -3.13 9.47 11.56
N ASP A 99 -1.89 9.94 11.52
CA ASP A 99 -1.54 11.27 11.01
C ASP A 99 -0.28 11.13 10.17
N ILE A 100 -0.45 11.11 8.85
CA ILE A 100 0.66 10.85 7.93
C ILE A 100 1.71 11.96 7.97
N ASP A 101 1.30 13.19 8.19
CA ASP A 101 2.24 14.30 8.25
C ASP A 101 3.15 14.19 9.48
N ALA A 102 2.58 13.83 10.63
CA ALA A 102 3.34 13.64 11.87
C ALA A 102 4.28 12.43 11.75
N VAL A 103 3.81 11.33 11.17
CA VAL A 103 4.64 10.13 10.97
C VAL A 103 5.78 10.43 10.01
N THR A 104 5.50 11.13 8.92
CA THR A 104 6.53 11.53 7.95
C THR A 104 7.62 12.37 8.61
N GLU A 105 7.24 13.34 9.41
CA GLU A 105 8.21 14.17 10.11
C GLU A 105 9.06 13.37 11.08
N THR A 106 8.44 12.46 11.83
CA THR A 106 9.16 11.59 12.75
C THR A 106 10.19 10.72 12.01
N LEU A 107 9.79 10.14 10.87
CA LEU A 107 10.69 9.33 10.06
C LEU A 107 11.86 10.16 9.52
N ARG A 108 11.59 11.37 9.07
CA ARG A 108 12.66 12.28 8.61
C ARG A 108 13.65 12.59 9.71
N ARG A 109 13.17 12.85 10.92
CA ARG A 109 14.05 13.07 12.07
C ARG A 109 14.90 11.85 12.40
N ARG A 110 14.42 10.65 12.05
CA ARG A 110 15.15 9.39 12.24
C ARG A 110 16.07 9.06 11.06
N GLY A 111 16.15 9.95 10.08
CA GLY A 111 17.03 9.78 8.93
C GLY A 111 16.44 8.97 7.79
N THR A 112 15.13 8.69 7.82
CA THR A 112 14.46 7.95 6.75
C THR A 112 13.86 8.93 5.75
N ASN A 113 14.17 8.72 4.47
CA ASN A 113 13.68 9.57 3.39
C ASN A 113 12.35 9.05 2.85
N LEU A 114 11.41 9.96 2.67
CA LEU A 114 10.13 9.68 2.04
C LEU A 114 10.19 10.07 0.56
N LEU A 115 9.46 9.35 -0.27
CA LEU A 115 9.46 9.58 -1.72
C LEU A 115 8.90 10.96 -2.08
N TYR A 116 7.82 11.38 -1.40
CA TYR A 116 7.20 12.66 -1.67
C TYR A 116 7.47 13.62 -0.53
N GLU A 117 7.68 14.89 -0.87
CA GLU A 117 7.82 15.96 0.13
C GLU A 117 6.56 16.07 0.99
N VAL A 118 5.40 15.99 0.34
CA VAL A 118 4.09 16.05 0.97
C VAL A 118 3.28 14.84 0.52
N ALA A 119 2.50 14.26 1.43
CA ALA A 119 1.63 13.13 1.12
C ALA A 119 0.71 13.44 -0.07
N ARG A 120 0.43 12.43 -0.88
CA ARG A 120 -0.37 12.54 -2.09
C ARG A 120 -1.65 11.72 -1.97
N PRO A 121 -2.67 12.04 -2.81
CA PRO A 121 -3.88 11.23 -2.85
C PRO A 121 -3.58 9.79 -3.24
N GLY A 122 -4.23 8.86 -2.56
CA GLY A 122 -4.13 7.42 -2.84
C GLY A 122 -5.50 6.80 -3.03
N THR A 123 -5.54 5.49 -2.94
CA THR A 123 -6.75 4.69 -3.16
C THR A 123 -7.85 5.09 -2.18
N ALA A 124 -9.09 5.18 -2.66
CA ALA A 124 -10.29 5.40 -1.85
C ALA A 124 -10.22 6.67 -0.98
N GLY A 125 -9.63 7.73 -1.51
CA GLY A 125 -9.57 9.02 -0.81
C GLY A 125 -8.54 9.08 0.30
N SER A 126 -7.62 8.11 0.37
CA SER A 126 -6.55 8.11 1.35
C SER A 126 -5.47 9.13 0.99
N ARG A 127 -4.56 9.36 1.96
CA ARG A 127 -3.31 10.10 1.72
C ARG A 127 -2.16 9.14 1.89
N VAL A 128 -1.20 9.18 0.97
CA VAL A 128 -0.13 8.18 0.93
C VAL A 128 1.24 8.82 0.76
N ASN A 129 2.26 8.09 1.20
CA ASN A 129 3.65 8.36 0.90
C ASN A 129 4.39 7.02 0.89
N PHE A 130 5.62 7.02 0.41
CA PHE A 130 6.38 5.78 0.24
C PHE A 130 7.78 5.93 0.78
N ILE A 131 8.33 4.79 1.24
CA ILE A 131 9.74 4.66 1.58
C ILE A 131 10.36 3.71 0.56
N HIS A 132 11.41 4.15 -0.14
CA HIS A 132 12.10 3.33 -1.13
C HIS A 132 12.64 2.05 -0.47
N PRO A 133 12.61 0.90 -1.16
CA PRO A 133 13.14 -0.36 -0.59
C PRO A 133 14.56 -0.24 -0.04
N ARG A 134 15.40 0.57 -0.67
CA ARG A 134 16.77 0.81 -0.22
C ARG A 134 16.81 1.32 1.22
N ASP A 135 15.81 2.11 1.64
CA ASP A 135 15.75 2.71 2.97
C ASP A 135 14.86 1.94 3.93
N ALA A 136 14.31 0.81 3.49
CA ALA A 136 13.33 0.04 4.27
C ALA A 136 13.63 -1.48 4.24
N GLY A 137 14.92 -1.82 4.21
CA GLY A 137 15.34 -3.22 4.30
C GLY A 137 14.98 -4.08 3.10
N GLY A 138 14.77 -3.47 1.93
CA GLY A 138 14.48 -4.20 0.69
C GLY A 138 13.01 -4.30 0.34
N VAL A 139 12.12 -3.69 1.13
CA VAL A 139 10.67 -3.74 0.92
C VAL A 139 10.16 -2.35 0.57
N LEU A 140 9.39 -2.23 -0.50
CA LEU A 140 8.68 -0.97 -0.75
C LEU A 140 7.60 -0.81 0.30
N VAL A 141 7.70 0.25 1.10
CA VAL A 141 6.75 0.54 2.18
C VAL A 141 5.88 1.71 1.79
N GLU A 142 4.57 1.54 1.92
CA GLU A 142 3.61 2.61 1.74
C GLU A 142 3.06 3.02 3.11
N LEU A 143 2.90 4.32 3.33
CA LEU A 143 2.17 4.85 4.49
C LEU A 143 0.79 5.28 4.00
N VAL A 144 -0.25 4.89 4.72
CA VAL A 144 -1.63 5.19 4.32
C VAL A 144 -2.37 5.82 5.49
N GLU A 145 -2.86 7.03 5.30
CA GLU A 145 -3.83 7.64 6.20
C GLU A 145 -5.19 7.49 5.53
N PRO A 146 -6.09 6.65 6.06
CA PRO A 146 -7.39 6.44 5.45
C PRO A 146 -8.20 7.72 5.35
N ALA A 147 -9.12 7.76 4.40
CA ALA A 147 -10.06 8.87 4.30
C ALA A 147 -10.84 9.00 5.61
N PRO A 148 -11.20 10.23 6.01
CA PRO A 148 -12.02 10.41 7.21
C PRO A 148 -13.34 9.66 7.08
N SER A 149 -13.80 9.07 8.20
CA SER A 149 -15.11 8.44 8.26
C SER A 149 -16.19 9.52 8.15
N SER A 150 -17.17 9.29 7.31
CA SER A 150 -18.29 10.22 7.14
C SER A 150 -19.49 9.81 7.98
#